data_748901df8c83ff3cc84bbda2d279c075
#
_entry.id   748901df8c83ff3cc84bbda2d279c075
#
_cell.length_a   1.000
_cell.length_b   1.000
_cell.length_c   1.000
_cell.angle_alpha   90.00
_cell.angle_beta   90.00
_cell.angle_gamma   90.00
#
_symmetry.space_group_name_H-M   'P 1'
#
loop_
_entity.id
_entity.type
_entity.pdbx_description
1 polymer ?
#
loop_
_entity_poly.entity_id
_entity_poly.type
_entity_poly.pdbx_seq_one_letter_code
_entity_poly.pdbx_strand_id
1 'polypeptide(L)'
;MFPSHYRPTLLHPYTDPELSANHNLLCDRIITFIRNWEPKGSGSFIGTELSADFFRASAYVYANYFPPTSRISKLKLTLVRRPTIRLIENHDKFVQRINQKLLDYYTYDDIVLEELPVDQRIKQMIGTDVLFAVHGTGVANMLFMTRHSYFIEAYPPHWYWSCYQRFARAIGVKGVVFKSRGERGPECKDAEDKSAECQYKGIRDRNFNMSVNDGIKYLWEARLYVIENKYHRDPVTIEKAWIVCYE
;
A
#
# COMPACT_ATOMS: atom_id res chain seq x y z
N MET A 1 -25.49 6.15 19.38
CA MET A 1 -26.78 6.58 18.83
C MET A 1 -26.61 8.05 18.46
N PHE A 2 -26.78 8.43 17.20
CA PHE A 2 -26.64 9.81 16.77
C PHE A 2 -27.90 10.60 17.13
N PRO A 3 -27.79 11.90 17.45
CA PRO A 3 -28.97 12.75 17.62
C PRO A 3 -29.85 12.70 16.36
N SER A 4 -31.17 12.64 16.56
CA SER A 4 -32.14 12.44 15.47
C SER A 4 -32.16 13.54 14.40
N HIS A 5 -31.49 14.66 14.63
CA HIS A 5 -31.38 15.79 13.71
C HIS A 5 -30.14 15.70 12.78
N TYR A 6 -29.26 14.71 12.98
CA TYR A 6 -28.14 14.48 12.05
C TYR A 6 -28.54 13.41 11.06
N ARG A 7 -28.84 13.82 9.83
CA ARG A 7 -29.01 12.89 8.71
C ARG A 7 -27.73 12.90 7.87
N PRO A 8 -27.11 11.75 7.65
CA PRO A 8 -25.97 11.70 6.74
C PRO A 8 -26.43 11.98 5.32
N THR A 9 -25.80 12.95 4.68
CA THR A 9 -25.97 13.19 3.24
C THR A 9 -24.89 12.41 2.52
N LEU A 10 -25.31 11.49 1.63
CA LEU A 10 -24.39 10.71 0.79
C LEU A 10 -24.14 11.50 -0.49
N LEU A 11 -22.92 12.04 -0.61
CA LEU A 11 -22.49 12.75 -1.81
C LEU A 11 -21.67 11.81 -2.69
N HIS A 12 -22.01 11.72 -3.96
CA HIS A 12 -21.27 10.94 -4.93
C HIS A 12 -20.16 11.84 -5.55
N PRO A 13 -18.87 11.57 -5.33
CA PRO A 13 -17.78 12.49 -5.68
C PRO A 13 -17.65 12.77 -7.18
N TYR A 14 -18.28 11.96 -8.03
CA TYR A 14 -18.18 12.08 -9.50
C TYR A 14 -19.45 12.56 -10.19
N THR A 15 -20.60 12.51 -9.53
CA THR A 15 -21.90 12.82 -10.14
C THR A 15 -22.60 13.99 -9.47
N ASP A 16 -22.09 14.49 -8.35
CA ASP A 16 -22.65 15.64 -7.66
C ASP A 16 -22.11 16.93 -8.29
N PRO A 17 -22.98 17.75 -8.93
CA PRO A 17 -22.55 18.97 -9.60
C PRO A 17 -21.96 20.01 -8.64
N GLU A 18 -22.36 20.00 -7.37
CA GLU A 18 -21.81 20.93 -6.36
C GLU A 18 -20.38 20.57 -5.96
N LEU A 19 -20.07 19.25 -5.88
CA LEU A 19 -18.72 18.79 -5.65
C LEU A 19 -17.80 18.99 -6.85
N SER A 20 -18.32 18.93 -8.07
CA SER A 20 -17.54 19.18 -9.28
C SER A 20 -17.26 20.66 -9.50
N ALA A 21 -18.15 21.57 -9.03
CA ALA A 21 -18.03 23.01 -9.20
C ALA A 21 -17.21 23.69 -8.10
N ASN A 22 -17.19 23.14 -6.90
CA ASN A 22 -16.52 23.72 -5.73
C ASN A 22 -15.59 22.68 -5.07
N HIS A 23 -14.33 22.68 -5.47
CA HIS A 23 -13.29 21.88 -4.81
C HIS A 23 -13.09 22.18 -3.32
N ASN A 24 -13.79 23.16 -2.76
CA ASN A 24 -13.73 23.58 -1.37
C ASN A 24 -14.85 23.02 -0.48
N LEU A 25 -15.80 22.25 -1.03
CA LEU A 25 -16.79 21.52 -0.24
C LEU A 25 -16.20 20.24 0.35
N LEU A 26 -15.03 20.35 0.95
CA LEU A 26 -14.60 19.42 1.98
C LEU A 26 -15.47 19.72 3.19
N CYS A 27 -16.21 18.71 3.64
CA CYS A 27 -17.04 18.81 4.84
C CYS A 27 -16.30 19.57 5.94
N ASP A 28 -16.87 20.63 6.44
CA ASP A 28 -16.32 21.43 7.55
C ASP A 28 -16.09 20.61 8.82
N ARG A 29 -16.66 19.41 8.88
CA ARG A 29 -16.55 18.49 9.99
C ARG A 29 -16.37 17.06 9.50
N ILE A 30 -15.13 16.62 9.47
CA ILE A 30 -14.82 15.21 9.33
C ILE A 30 -14.92 14.58 10.72
N ILE A 31 -15.94 13.77 10.96
CA ILE A 31 -16.03 12.98 12.19
C ILE A 31 -15.31 11.67 11.93
N THR A 32 -14.10 11.56 12.42
CA THR A 32 -13.34 10.31 12.37
C THR A 32 -13.72 9.44 13.55
N PHE A 33 -14.39 8.32 13.30
CA PHE A 33 -14.59 7.32 14.31
C PHE A 33 -13.30 6.52 14.50
N ILE A 34 -12.53 6.88 15.49
CA ILE A 34 -11.47 6.02 15.98
C ILE A 34 -12.13 4.98 16.88
N ARG A 35 -12.37 3.78 16.35
CA ARG A 35 -12.73 2.64 17.19
C ARG A 35 -11.57 2.40 18.14
N ASN A 36 -11.88 2.25 19.43
CA ASN A 36 -10.92 2.03 20.50
C ASN A 36 -9.77 1.15 20.01
N TRP A 37 -8.58 1.70 20.07
CA TRP A 37 -7.35 0.97 19.81
C TRP A 37 -7.30 -0.18 20.80
N GLU A 38 -7.40 -1.40 20.31
CA GLU A 38 -7.10 -2.56 21.13
C GLU A 38 -5.59 -2.55 21.42
N PRO A 39 -5.17 -2.43 22.70
CA PRO A 39 -3.76 -2.32 23.05
C PRO A 39 -2.96 -3.60 22.74
N LYS A 40 -3.60 -4.65 22.28
CA LYS A 40 -2.98 -5.94 21.95
C LYS A 40 -2.67 -6.06 20.46
N GLY A 41 -1.80 -5.18 19.96
CA GLY A 41 -0.93 -5.52 18.83
C GLY A 41 -1.56 -5.57 17.43
N SER A 42 -2.69 -4.93 17.16
CA SER A 42 -3.21 -4.89 15.79
C SER A 42 -2.37 -4.01 14.84
N GLY A 43 -1.64 -3.03 15.37
CA GLY A 43 -0.75 -2.16 14.57
C GLY A 43 -1.45 -1.37 13.47
N SER A 44 -2.77 -1.41 13.38
CA SER A 44 -3.54 -0.73 12.35
C SER A 44 -4.16 0.55 12.93
N PHE A 45 -3.82 1.69 12.32
CA PHE A 45 -4.46 2.99 12.61
C PHE A 45 -5.89 3.05 12.10
N ILE A 46 -6.26 2.15 11.21
CA ILE A 46 -7.53 2.12 10.50
C ILE A 46 -8.21 0.81 10.84
N GLY A 47 -9.37 0.91 11.47
CA GLY A 47 -10.09 -0.25 11.97
C GLY A 47 -10.93 -0.97 10.93
N THR A 48 -11.27 -0.33 9.80
CA THR A 48 -12.16 -0.90 8.78
C THR A 48 -11.81 -0.39 7.38
N GLU A 49 -12.22 -1.14 6.36
CA GLU A 49 -12.12 -0.72 4.94
C GLU A 49 -12.87 0.59 4.67
N LEU A 50 -14.01 0.81 5.32
CA LEU A 50 -14.78 2.05 5.19
C LEU A 50 -13.98 3.26 5.70
N SER A 51 -13.31 3.13 6.85
CA SER A 51 -12.43 4.20 7.35
C SER A 51 -11.28 4.48 6.38
N ALA A 52 -10.72 3.44 5.77
CA ALA A 52 -9.68 3.59 4.76
C ALA A 52 -10.18 4.34 3.52
N ASP A 53 -11.39 4.04 3.05
CA ASP A 53 -11.98 4.73 1.88
C ASP A 53 -12.22 6.21 2.17
N PHE A 54 -12.57 6.54 3.38
CA PHE A 54 -12.72 7.93 3.80
C PHE A 54 -11.41 8.71 3.70
N PHE A 55 -10.32 8.12 4.22
CA PHE A 55 -8.98 8.70 4.08
C PHE A 55 -8.52 8.78 2.63
N ARG A 56 -8.82 7.76 1.82
CA ARG A 56 -8.51 7.77 0.38
C ARG A 56 -9.24 8.89 -0.34
N ALA A 57 -10.55 9.01 -0.13
CA ALA A 57 -11.35 10.06 -0.76
C ALA A 57 -10.79 11.45 -0.45
N SER A 58 -10.48 11.73 0.82
CA SER A 58 -9.87 12.99 1.23
C SER A 58 -8.50 13.21 0.59
N ALA A 59 -7.67 12.16 0.50
CA ALA A 59 -6.36 12.24 -0.12
C ALA A 59 -6.45 12.45 -1.64
N TYR A 60 -7.43 11.85 -2.31
CA TYR A 60 -7.64 12.00 -3.75
C TYR A 60 -8.04 13.44 -4.09
N VAL A 61 -8.93 14.04 -3.30
CA VAL A 61 -9.29 15.45 -3.43
C VAL A 61 -8.07 16.33 -3.17
N TYR A 62 -7.35 16.12 -2.07
CA TYR A 62 -6.16 16.89 -1.73
C TYR A 62 -5.09 16.83 -2.84
N ALA A 63 -4.85 15.66 -3.39
CA ALA A 63 -3.88 15.47 -4.46
C ALA A 63 -4.38 15.95 -5.83
N ASN A 64 -5.66 16.30 -5.96
CA ASN A 64 -6.35 16.55 -7.22
C ASN A 64 -6.04 15.43 -8.25
N TYR A 65 -6.15 14.19 -7.80
CA TYR A 65 -5.86 13.02 -8.61
C TYR A 65 -6.74 11.86 -8.17
N PHE A 66 -7.40 11.24 -9.15
CA PHE A 66 -8.32 10.13 -8.92
C PHE A 66 -7.82 8.87 -9.63
N PRO A 67 -8.10 7.68 -9.06
CA PRO A 67 -7.71 6.45 -9.72
C PRO A 67 -8.40 6.32 -11.09
N PRO A 68 -7.69 5.79 -12.10
CA PRO A 68 -8.28 5.60 -13.42
C PRO A 68 -9.44 4.60 -13.34
N THR A 69 -10.56 4.95 -13.97
CA THR A 69 -11.80 4.15 -14.01
C THR A 69 -11.87 3.21 -15.21
N SER A 70 -11.04 3.45 -16.24
CA SER A 70 -11.03 2.64 -17.47
C SER A 70 -10.15 1.39 -17.33
N ARG A 71 -10.51 0.32 -18.05
CA ARG A 71 -9.64 -0.87 -18.20
C ARG A 71 -8.28 -0.45 -18.72
N ILE A 72 -7.27 -0.71 -17.91
CA ILE A 72 -5.88 -0.39 -18.24
C ILE A 72 -5.29 -1.61 -18.98
N SER A 73 -4.64 -1.37 -20.12
CA SER A 73 -3.95 -2.43 -20.86
C SER A 73 -2.80 -3.05 -20.06
N LYS A 74 -2.18 -2.27 -19.19
CA LYS A 74 -1.08 -2.67 -18.30
C LYS A 74 -1.37 -2.23 -16.87
N LEU A 75 -1.01 -3.07 -15.91
CA LEU A 75 -1.08 -2.72 -14.49
C LEU A 75 0.08 -1.78 -14.12
N LYS A 76 -0.15 -0.93 -13.13
CA LYS A 76 0.88 -0.07 -12.56
C LYS A 76 1.59 -0.77 -11.40
N LEU A 77 2.87 -1.07 -11.58
CA LEU A 77 3.76 -1.58 -10.56
C LEU A 77 4.57 -0.42 -9.96
N THR A 78 4.61 -0.32 -8.65
CA THR A 78 5.52 0.59 -7.95
C THR A 78 6.52 -0.24 -7.14
N LEU A 79 7.80 -0.08 -7.47
CA LEU A 79 8.92 -0.62 -6.73
C LEU A 79 9.42 0.44 -5.76
N VAL A 80 9.37 0.16 -4.45
CA VAL A 80 9.84 1.09 -3.43
C VAL A 80 11.14 0.60 -2.84
N ARG A 81 12.22 1.33 -3.13
CA ARG A 81 13.55 1.08 -2.57
C ARG A 81 13.70 1.75 -1.21
N ARG A 82 14.63 1.25 -0.44
CA ARG A 82 15.12 1.90 0.79
C ARG A 82 16.36 2.74 0.47
N PRO A 83 16.54 3.91 1.10
CA PRO A 83 17.70 4.77 0.77
C PRO A 83 19.02 4.31 1.40
N THR A 84 19.00 3.65 2.56
CA THR A 84 20.23 3.41 3.35
C THR A 84 20.36 2.00 3.92
N ILE A 85 19.30 1.44 4.47
CA ILE A 85 19.31 0.12 5.14
C ILE A 85 18.27 -0.80 4.53
N ARG A 86 18.45 -2.10 4.67
CA ARG A 86 17.55 -3.11 4.08
C ARG A 86 17.53 -3.01 2.55
N LEU A 87 18.65 -2.68 1.94
CA LEU A 87 18.76 -2.61 0.50
C LEU A 87 18.66 -4.01 -0.10
N ILE A 88 17.94 -4.13 -1.21
CA ILE A 88 18.02 -5.32 -2.06
C ILE A 88 19.26 -5.15 -2.93
N GLU A 89 20.34 -5.87 -2.60
CA GLU A 89 21.66 -5.71 -3.26
C GLU A 89 21.62 -6.08 -4.75
N ASN A 90 20.78 -7.01 -5.11
CA ASN A 90 20.59 -7.43 -6.51
C ASN A 90 19.34 -6.81 -7.15
N HIS A 91 18.94 -5.61 -6.71
CA HIS A 91 17.78 -4.89 -7.22
C HIS A 91 17.83 -4.69 -8.74
N ASP A 92 18.96 -4.29 -9.28
CA ASP A 92 19.14 -4.06 -10.72
C ASP A 92 18.87 -5.33 -11.55
N LYS A 93 19.28 -6.50 -11.04
CA LYS A 93 18.96 -7.79 -11.69
C LYS A 93 17.46 -8.08 -11.67
N PHE A 94 16.78 -7.68 -10.61
CA PHE A 94 15.32 -7.81 -10.52
C PHE A 94 14.62 -6.89 -11.52
N VAL A 95 15.01 -5.62 -11.60
CA VAL A 95 14.49 -4.66 -12.58
C VAL A 95 14.77 -5.13 -14.02
N GLN A 96 15.99 -5.60 -14.30
CA GLN A 96 16.31 -6.17 -15.61
C GLN A 96 15.38 -7.34 -15.96
N ARG A 97 15.07 -8.21 -14.99
CA ARG A 97 14.17 -9.34 -15.21
C ARG A 97 12.72 -8.91 -15.42
N ILE A 98 12.25 -7.86 -14.74
CA ILE A 98 10.95 -7.25 -15.00
C ILE A 98 10.89 -6.75 -16.45
N ASN A 99 11.91 -6.03 -16.90
CA ASN A 99 12.00 -5.53 -18.28
C ASN A 99 11.95 -6.66 -19.33
N GLN A 100 12.58 -7.79 -19.05
CA GLN A 100 12.60 -8.93 -19.97
C GLN A 100 11.28 -9.71 -20.01
N LYS A 101 10.51 -9.74 -18.93
CA LYS A 101 9.41 -10.70 -18.75
C LYS A 101 8.04 -10.07 -18.55
N LEU A 102 7.96 -8.81 -18.13
CA LEU A 102 6.72 -8.23 -17.61
C LEU A 102 6.34 -6.88 -18.27
N LEU A 103 7.14 -6.27 -19.13
CA LEU A 103 6.82 -4.98 -19.75
C LEU A 103 5.54 -4.98 -20.60
N ASP A 104 5.11 -6.12 -21.11
CA ASP A 104 3.84 -6.22 -21.83
C ASP A 104 2.63 -6.14 -20.89
N TYR A 105 2.84 -6.39 -19.62
CA TYR A 105 1.79 -6.52 -18.60
C TYR A 105 1.80 -5.43 -17.55
N TYR A 106 2.95 -4.73 -17.40
CA TYR A 106 3.16 -3.69 -16.41
C TYR A 106 3.78 -2.44 -17.00
N THR A 107 3.33 -1.29 -16.55
CA THR A 107 4.16 -0.09 -16.43
C THR A 107 4.72 -0.04 -15.03
N TYR A 108 5.95 0.46 -14.82
CA TYR A 108 6.47 0.52 -13.46
C TYR A 108 7.24 1.81 -13.17
N ASP A 109 7.22 2.19 -11.90
CA ASP A 109 8.11 3.20 -11.31
C ASP A 109 9.00 2.54 -10.26
N ASP A 110 10.25 2.94 -10.23
CA ASP A 110 11.26 2.50 -9.27
C ASP A 110 11.71 3.72 -8.46
N ILE A 111 11.27 3.82 -7.21
CA ILE A 111 11.32 5.05 -6.43
C ILE A 111 11.85 4.84 -5.01
N VAL A 112 12.34 5.93 -4.43
CA VAL A 112 12.57 6.08 -2.99
C VAL A 112 11.49 7.02 -2.46
N LEU A 113 10.52 6.49 -1.71
CA LEU A 113 9.36 7.28 -1.26
C LEU A 113 9.76 8.46 -0.37
N GLU A 114 10.80 8.29 0.43
CA GLU A 114 11.31 9.32 1.33
C GLU A 114 11.78 10.58 0.60
N GLU A 115 12.17 10.46 -0.67
CA GLU A 115 12.64 11.57 -1.50
C GLU A 115 11.49 12.36 -2.17
N LEU A 116 10.28 11.82 -2.17
CA LEU A 116 9.13 12.48 -2.78
C LEU A 116 8.40 13.41 -1.79
N PRO A 117 7.91 14.56 -2.23
CA PRO A 117 6.93 15.37 -1.50
C PRO A 117 5.65 14.56 -1.18
N VAL A 118 4.94 14.97 -0.13
CA VAL A 118 3.77 14.21 0.38
C VAL A 118 2.69 14.04 -0.68
N ASP A 119 2.36 15.10 -1.42
CA ASP A 119 1.37 15.06 -2.49
C ASP A 119 1.76 14.11 -3.63
N GLN A 120 3.05 14.05 -3.96
CA GLN A 120 3.57 13.12 -4.97
C GLN A 120 3.55 11.67 -4.47
N ARG A 121 3.83 11.42 -3.17
CA ARG A 121 3.66 10.09 -2.57
C ARG A 121 2.22 9.61 -2.68
N ILE A 122 1.27 10.49 -2.38
CA ILE A 122 -0.17 10.21 -2.49
C ILE A 122 -0.53 9.88 -3.94
N LYS A 123 -0.19 10.73 -4.90
CA LYS A 123 -0.45 10.51 -6.33
C LYS A 123 0.14 9.20 -6.84
N GLN A 124 1.36 8.90 -6.43
CA GLN A 124 2.04 7.66 -6.79
C GLN A 124 1.25 6.42 -6.30
N MET A 125 0.80 6.44 -5.05
CA MET A 125 0.06 5.32 -4.47
C MET A 125 -1.35 5.17 -5.03
N ILE A 126 -2.05 6.27 -5.34
CA ILE A 126 -3.39 6.24 -5.94
C ILE A 126 -3.38 5.44 -7.25
N GLY A 127 -2.37 5.66 -8.10
CA GLY A 127 -2.24 4.98 -9.38
C GLY A 127 -1.67 3.55 -9.30
N THR A 128 -1.23 3.10 -8.13
CA THR A 128 -0.53 1.81 -7.97
C THR A 128 -1.51 0.65 -7.88
N ASP A 129 -1.35 -0.35 -8.74
CA ASP A 129 -2.07 -1.62 -8.70
C ASP A 129 -1.31 -2.67 -7.88
N VAL A 130 0.00 -2.71 -8.05
CA VAL A 130 0.90 -3.64 -7.35
C VAL A 130 2.04 -2.84 -6.73
N LEU A 131 2.17 -2.94 -5.42
CA LEU A 131 3.26 -2.36 -4.65
C LEU A 131 4.24 -3.46 -4.25
N PHE A 132 5.49 -3.34 -4.67
CA PHE A 132 6.60 -4.15 -4.17
C PHE A 132 7.50 -3.26 -3.32
N ALA A 133 7.61 -3.55 -2.05
CA ALA A 133 8.38 -2.71 -1.14
C ALA A 133 9.12 -3.52 -0.07
N VAL A 134 10.29 -3.05 0.33
CA VAL A 134 10.98 -3.58 1.50
C VAL A 134 10.32 -3.04 2.77
N HIS A 135 10.18 -3.90 3.77
CA HIS A 135 9.61 -3.54 5.08
C HIS A 135 10.17 -2.23 5.63
N GLY A 136 9.27 -1.33 6.01
CA GLY A 136 9.60 -0.03 6.58
C GLY A 136 8.42 0.92 6.63
N THR A 137 8.56 2.06 7.34
CA THR A 137 7.48 3.03 7.57
C THR A 137 6.89 3.60 6.28
N GLY A 138 7.69 3.74 5.21
CA GLY A 138 7.22 4.18 3.89
C GLY A 138 6.09 3.33 3.33
N VAL A 139 6.03 2.04 3.71
CA VAL A 139 4.97 1.11 3.29
C VAL A 139 3.57 1.55 3.77
N ALA A 140 3.46 2.35 4.84
CA ALA A 140 2.17 2.88 5.30
C ALA A 140 1.43 3.71 4.23
N ASN A 141 2.15 4.25 3.24
CA ASN A 141 1.55 4.97 2.10
C ASN A 141 0.64 4.07 1.23
N MET A 142 0.68 2.73 1.37
CA MET A 142 -0.30 1.85 0.73
C MET A 142 -1.75 2.17 1.13
N LEU A 143 -1.98 2.95 2.19
CA LEU A 143 -3.29 3.48 2.55
C LEU A 143 -3.99 4.14 1.37
N PHE A 144 -3.24 4.82 0.51
CA PHE A 144 -3.77 5.57 -0.64
C PHE A 144 -4.01 4.70 -1.88
N MET A 145 -3.60 3.43 -1.87
CA MET A 145 -3.93 2.49 -2.94
C MET A 145 -5.42 2.14 -2.91
N THR A 146 -5.99 1.89 -4.07
CA THR A 146 -7.39 1.46 -4.18
C THR A 146 -7.59 0.06 -3.59
N ARG A 147 -8.82 -0.29 -3.22
CA ARG A 147 -9.16 -1.65 -2.81
C ARG A 147 -8.79 -2.67 -3.88
N HIS A 148 -8.53 -3.88 -3.47
CA HIS A 148 -8.12 -4.99 -4.33
C HIS A 148 -6.81 -4.78 -5.09
N SER A 149 -6.03 -3.75 -4.73
CA SER A 149 -4.63 -3.67 -5.11
C SER A 149 -3.81 -4.74 -4.37
N TYR A 150 -2.59 -4.98 -4.82
CA TYR A 150 -1.74 -6.04 -4.29
C TYR A 150 -0.46 -5.46 -3.69
N PHE A 151 -0.07 -5.95 -2.52
CA PHE A 151 1.12 -5.51 -1.82
C PHE A 151 2.05 -6.68 -1.53
N ILE A 152 3.28 -6.61 -2.02
CA ILE A 152 4.35 -7.58 -1.79
C ILE A 152 5.36 -6.93 -0.85
N GLU A 153 5.45 -7.45 0.36
CA GLU A 153 6.37 -6.94 1.37
C GLU A 153 7.61 -7.83 1.47
N ALA A 154 8.76 -7.28 1.07
CA ALA A 154 10.03 -7.99 1.14
C ALA A 154 10.71 -7.78 2.50
N TYR A 155 11.25 -8.87 3.05
CA TYR A 155 11.94 -8.89 4.32
C TYR A 155 13.38 -9.39 4.18
N PRO A 156 14.32 -8.79 4.94
CA PRO A 156 15.63 -9.41 5.16
C PRO A 156 15.48 -10.83 5.71
N PRO A 157 16.45 -11.71 5.50
CA PRO A 157 16.46 -13.05 6.08
C PRO A 157 16.28 -13.02 7.60
N HIS A 158 15.52 -13.96 8.14
CA HIS A 158 15.25 -14.15 9.57
C HIS A 158 14.41 -13.02 10.22
N TRP A 159 14.05 -11.95 9.49
CA TRP A 159 13.17 -10.90 10.00
C TRP A 159 11.73 -11.05 9.50
N TYR A 160 10.78 -10.81 10.39
CA TYR A 160 9.36 -10.75 10.04
C TYR A 160 8.56 -9.96 11.07
N TRP A 161 7.75 -9.04 10.63
CA TRP A 161 6.80 -8.33 11.46
C TRP A 161 5.49 -8.06 10.70
N SER A 162 4.41 -8.69 11.13
CA SER A 162 3.13 -8.72 10.42
C SER A 162 2.30 -7.42 10.42
N CYS A 163 2.81 -6.31 10.95
CA CYS A 163 2.02 -5.07 11.11
C CYS A 163 1.43 -4.58 9.78
N TYR A 164 2.24 -4.52 8.72
CA TYR A 164 1.76 -4.05 7.42
C TYR A 164 0.90 -5.06 6.67
N GLN A 165 1.06 -6.34 6.91
CA GLN A 165 0.15 -7.36 6.38
C GLN A 165 -1.26 -7.25 7.01
N ARG A 166 -1.33 -6.96 8.30
CA ARG A 166 -2.59 -6.68 8.99
C ARG A 166 -3.20 -5.36 8.53
N PHE A 167 -2.36 -4.33 8.35
CA PHE A 167 -2.79 -3.05 7.83
C PHE A 167 -3.34 -3.17 6.40
N ALA A 168 -2.65 -3.85 5.50
CA ALA A 168 -3.11 -4.12 4.13
C ALA A 168 -4.52 -4.75 4.14
N ARG A 169 -4.73 -5.78 4.97
CA ARG A 169 -6.04 -6.42 5.12
C ARG A 169 -7.10 -5.44 5.61
N ALA A 170 -6.79 -4.61 6.62
CA ALA A 170 -7.73 -3.64 7.19
C ALA A 170 -8.18 -2.58 6.17
N ILE A 171 -7.35 -2.28 5.18
CA ILE A 171 -7.64 -1.29 4.12
C ILE A 171 -8.10 -1.91 2.80
N GLY A 172 -8.37 -3.22 2.76
CA GLY A 172 -8.85 -3.91 1.56
C GLY A 172 -7.79 -4.11 0.47
N VAL A 173 -6.50 -4.09 0.83
CA VAL A 173 -5.36 -4.42 -0.05
C VAL A 173 -4.91 -5.85 0.23
N LYS A 174 -4.63 -6.63 -0.80
CA LYS A 174 -4.09 -7.99 -0.66
C LYS A 174 -2.61 -7.93 -0.32
N GLY A 175 -2.26 -8.22 0.94
CA GLY A 175 -0.86 -8.30 1.37
C GLY A 175 -0.30 -9.71 1.29
N VAL A 176 0.94 -9.83 0.79
CA VAL A 176 1.74 -11.04 0.82
C VAL A 176 3.17 -10.75 1.26
N VAL A 177 3.83 -11.76 1.81
CA VAL A 177 5.20 -11.65 2.31
C VAL A 177 6.16 -12.35 1.36
N PHE A 178 7.18 -11.61 0.92
CA PHE A 178 8.32 -12.14 0.24
C PHE A 178 9.45 -12.36 1.25
N LYS A 179 9.74 -13.60 1.59
CA LYS A 179 10.82 -13.95 2.52
C LYS A 179 12.11 -14.19 1.75
N SER A 180 13.11 -13.35 1.97
CA SER A 180 14.45 -13.58 1.44
C SER A 180 15.14 -14.72 2.18
N ARG A 181 16.05 -15.39 1.50
CA ARG A 181 16.91 -16.44 2.07
C ARG A 181 18.30 -15.84 2.31
N GLY A 182 18.98 -16.31 3.30
CA GLY A 182 20.33 -15.88 3.64
C GLY A 182 20.68 -16.17 5.09
N GLU A 183 21.91 -15.88 5.43
CA GLU A 183 22.43 -16.04 6.79
C GLU A 183 22.15 -14.80 7.63
N ARG A 184 22.28 -14.93 8.95
CA ARG A 184 22.32 -13.79 9.88
C ARG A 184 23.62 -13.01 9.68
N GLY A 185 23.64 -11.77 10.13
CA GLY A 185 24.82 -10.94 10.07
C GLY A 185 25.93 -11.34 11.04
N PRO A 186 27.13 -10.81 10.83
CA PRO A 186 28.29 -11.08 11.70
C PRO A 186 28.08 -10.54 13.13
N GLU A 187 27.09 -9.67 13.34
CA GLU A 187 26.69 -9.18 14.66
C GLU A 187 25.97 -10.24 15.51
N CYS A 188 25.57 -11.36 14.90
CA CYS A 188 24.98 -12.49 15.59
C CYS A 188 26.05 -13.54 15.91
N LYS A 189 26.15 -13.90 17.19
CA LYS A 189 27.12 -14.92 17.64
C LYS A 189 26.76 -16.32 17.15
N ASP A 190 25.48 -16.63 17.18
CA ASP A 190 24.93 -17.92 16.76
C ASP A 190 23.46 -17.79 16.35
N ALA A 191 22.83 -18.93 16.04
CA ALA A 191 21.43 -18.97 15.63
C ALA A 191 20.44 -18.59 16.74
N GLU A 192 20.84 -18.72 17.99
CA GLU A 192 20.01 -18.43 19.16
C GLU A 192 20.25 -17.01 19.75
N ASP A 193 21.16 -16.26 19.16
CA ASP A 193 21.49 -14.91 19.64
C ASP A 193 20.27 -13.98 19.55
N LYS A 194 19.80 -13.51 20.70
CA LYS A 194 18.68 -12.57 20.86
C LYS A 194 19.14 -11.19 21.32
N SER A 195 20.44 -10.92 21.31
CA SER A 195 20.94 -9.60 21.64
C SER A 195 20.33 -8.52 20.74
N ALA A 196 20.17 -7.30 21.27
CA ALA A 196 19.64 -6.18 20.49
C ALA A 196 20.51 -5.89 19.25
N GLU A 197 21.82 -6.07 19.36
CA GLU A 197 22.73 -5.89 18.25
C GLU A 197 22.48 -6.88 17.11
N CYS A 198 22.36 -8.17 17.43
CA CYS A 198 22.00 -9.19 16.45
C CYS A 198 20.61 -8.90 15.85
N GLN A 199 19.59 -8.65 16.68
CA GLN A 199 18.22 -8.45 16.19
C GLN A 199 18.08 -7.23 15.29
N TYR A 200 18.75 -6.14 15.58
CA TYR A 200 18.65 -4.91 14.79
C TYR A 200 19.65 -4.89 13.64
N LYS A 201 20.95 -4.97 13.89
CA LYS A 201 21.97 -4.85 12.84
C LYS A 201 22.16 -6.16 12.09
N GLY A 202 22.28 -7.28 12.80
CA GLY A 202 22.53 -8.59 12.22
C GLY A 202 21.37 -9.22 11.44
N ILE A 203 20.13 -8.74 11.67
CA ILE A 203 18.94 -9.32 11.04
C ILE A 203 18.10 -8.23 10.37
N ARG A 204 17.47 -7.33 11.17
CA ARG A 204 16.45 -6.39 10.68
C ARG A 204 16.97 -5.41 9.65
N ASP A 205 18.09 -4.77 9.93
CA ASP A 205 18.59 -3.63 9.15
C ASP A 205 19.61 -4.01 8.08
N ARG A 206 19.84 -5.31 7.88
CA ARG A 206 20.75 -5.82 6.84
C ARG A 206 20.27 -5.56 5.44
N ASN A 207 21.23 -5.32 4.56
CA ASN A 207 21.06 -5.47 3.13
C ASN A 207 20.98 -6.97 2.79
N PHE A 208 20.30 -7.31 1.71
CA PHE A 208 20.07 -8.71 1.35
C PHE A 208 19.89 -8.91 -0.14
N ASN A 209 20.15 -10.11 -0.60
CA ASN A 209 19.80 -10.54 -1.94
C ASN A 209 18.43 -11.23 -1.95
N MET A 210 17.63 -10.96 -2.97
CA MET A 210 16.36 -11.63 -3.20
C MET A 210 16.47 -12.69 -4.31
N SER A 211 15.62 -13.72 -4.24
CA SER A 211 15.41 -14.60 -5.37
C SER A 211 14.64 -13.86 -6.48
N VAL A 212 15.34 -13.47 -7.54
CA VAL A 212 14.75 -12.74 -8.67
C VAL A 212 13.61 -13.52 -9.31
N ASN A 213 13.77 -14.84 -9.47
CA ASN A 213 12.74 -15.69 -10.07
C ASN A 213 11.48 -15.76 -9.20
N ASP A 214 11.64 -15.86 -7.87
CA ASP A 214 10.50 -15.83 -6.95
C ASP A 214 9.83 -14.45 -7.00
N GLY A 215 10.60 -13.35 -7.06
CA GLY A 215 10.06 -12.01 -7.23
C GLY A 215 9.17 -11.88 -8.48
N ILE A 216 9.61 -12.40 -9.62
CA ILE A 216 8.82 -12.43 -10.85
C ILE A 216 7.55 -13.30 -10.68
N LYS A 217 7.66 -14.45 -10.01
CA LYS A 217 6.49 -15.29 -9.71
C LYS A 217 5.44 -14.53 -8.89
N TYR A 218 5.85 -13.84 -7.83
CA TYR A 218 4.93 -13.01 -7.03
C TYR A 218 4.27 -11.90 -7.84
N LEU A 219 4.98 -11.29 -8.80
CA LEU A 219 4.38 -10.29 -9.69
C LEU A 219 3.35 -10.91 -10.64
N TRP A 220 3.54 -12.14 -11.12
CA TRP A 220 2.53 -12.87 -11.88
C TRP A 220 1.28 -13.17 -11.04
N GLU A 221 1.45 -13.65 -9.82
CA GLU A 221 0.35 -13.90 -8.88
C GLU A 221 -0.43 -12.61 -8.58
N ALA A 222 0.30 -11.50 -8.36
CA ALA A 222 -0.29 -10.18 -8.16
C ALA A 222 -1.13 -9.73 -9.35
N ARG A 223 -0.62 -9.93 -10.58
CA ARG A 223 -1.34 -9.60 -11.80
C ARG A 223 -2.68 -10.35 -11.90
N LEU A 224 -2.64 -11.66 -11.71
CA LEU A 224 -3.85 -12.48 -11.77
C LEU A 224 -4.88 -12.02 -10.74
N TYR A 225 -4.45 -11.82 -9.50
CA TYR A 225 -5.31 -11.34 -8.43
C TYR A 225 -5.95 -9.97 -8.75
N VAL A 226 -5.14 -8.99 -9.20
CA VAL A 226 -5.63 -7.63 -9.48
C VAL A 226 -6.61 -7.64 -10.65
N ILE A 227 -6.31 -8.36 -11.71
CA ILE A 227 -7.23 -8.49 -12.85
C ILE A 227 -8.55 -9.09 -12.39
N GLU A 228 -8.53 -10.19 -11.66
CA GLU A 228 -9.72 -10.89 -11.22
C GLU A 228 -10.55 -10.08 -10.22
N ASN A 229 -9.92 -9.43 -9.25
CA ASN A 229 -10.62 -8.82 -8.12
C ASN A 229 -10.86 -7.32 -8.26
N LYS A 230 -10.05 -6.60 -9.04
CA LYS A 230 -10.18 -5.16 -9.22
C LYS A 230 -10.85 -4.80 -10.55
N TYR A 231 -10.51 -5.49 -11.64
CA TYR A 231 -10.94 -5.09 -12.98
C TYR A 231 -12.00 -5.99 -13.61
N HIS A 232 -12.18 -7.22 -13.12
CA HIS A 232 -13.30 -8.09 -13.56
C HIS A 232 -14.56 -7.97 -12.70
N ARG A 233 -14.45 -7.40 -11.50
CA ARG A 233 -15.65 -7.05 -10.73
C ARG A 233 -16.26 -5.79 -11.31
N ASP A 234 -17.60 -5.80 -11.38
CA ASP A 234 -18.42 -4.74 -11.94
C ASP A 234 -17.91 -3.34 -11.52
N PRO A 235 -17.72 -2.41 -12.47
CA PRO A 235 -17.24 -1.05 -12.17
C PRO A 235 -18.05 -0.33 -11.06
N VAL A 236 -19.29 -0.69 -10.85
CA VAL A 236 -20.14 -0.17 -9.76
C VAL A 236 -19.52 -0.34 -8.36
N THR A 237 -18.61 -1.29 -8.16
CA THR A 237 -17.97 -1.53 -6.85
C THR A 237 -16.77 -0.61 -6.61
N ILE A 238 -16.16 -0.03 -7.64
CA ILE A 238 -15.01 0.88 -7.52
C ILE A 238 -15.48 2.33 -7.32
N GLU A 239 -16.66 2.66 -7.81
CA GLU A 239 -17.20 4.04 -7.84
C GLU A 239 -17.86 4.50 -6.54
N LYS A 240 -18.03 3.63 -5.57
CA LYS A 240 -18.73 3.98 -4.33
C LYS A 240 -17.79 4.20 -3.15
N ALA A 241 -16.81 5.09 -3.28
CA ALA A 241 -16.29 5.76 -2.10
C ALA A 241 -17.31 6.83 -1.70
N TRP A 242 -18.25 6.46 -0.85
CA TRP A 242 -19.23 7.39 -0.32
C TRP A 242 -18.54 8.31 0.69
N ILE A 243 -18.49 9.59 0.39
CA ILE A 243 -18.18 10.61 1.39
C ILE A 243 -19.47 10.86 2.15
N VAL A 244 -19.50 10.48 3.41
CA VAL A 244 -20.59 10.82 4.30
C VAL A 244 -20.28 12.15 4.95
N CYS A 245 -20.91 13.21 4.49
CA CYS A 245 -20.88 14.51 5.13
C CYS A 245 -22.07 14.64 6.07
N TYR A 246 -21.87 15.22 7.23
CA TYR A 246 -22.92 15.55 8.19
C TYR A 246 -23.09 17.06 8.20
N GLU A 247 -24.32 17.51 8.02
CA GLU A 247 -24.72 18.88 8.27
C GLU A 247 -24.85 19.18 9.77
#